data_0ba6b1a777a185db90ad60f99a6f5fc2
#
_entry.id   0ba6b1a777a185db90ad60f99a6f5fc2
#
_cell.length_a   1.000
_cell.length_b   1.000
_cell.length_c   1.000
_cell.angle_alpha   90.00
_cell.angle_beta   90.00
_cell.angle_gamma   90.00
#
_symmetry.space_group_name_H-M   'P 1'
#
loop_
_entity.id
_entity.type
_entity.pdbx_description
1 polymer ?
#
loop_
_entity_poly.entity_id
_entity_poly.type
_entity_poly.pdbx_seq_one_letter_code
_entity_poly.pdbx_strand_id
1 'polypeptide(L)'
;GGAETGNKEYWAKWEINQYTVTVKPENGKADIIITQDYGTPITAPTLTREGYTFKGWDKEIPETMPADNITVKAQWEINQYTIAFDTNGGSEITPITQDYGTKITAPDKPTRKGYTFKGWDKEIPETMPADNITVKAQWEINQYTIAFDTNGGSEITPITQDYGTKITAPDKPTRKGYTFKGWDKEIPETMPAD
;
A
#
# COMPACT_ATOMS: atom_id res chain seq x y z
N GLY A 1 62.48 -17.20 70.02
CA GLY A 1 61.38 -17.29 69.10
C GLY A 1 60.08 -17.34 69.87
N GLY A 2 59.45 -16.16 70.12
CA GLY A 2 58.12 -16.09 70.68
C GLY A 2 57.09 -16.41 69.64
N ALA A 3 56.22 -17.43 69.91
CA ALA A 3 55.04 -17.66 69.12
C ALA A 3 54.09 -16.49 69.37
N GLU A 4 53.73 -15.74 68.32
CA GLU A 4 52.62 -14.78 68.41
C GLU A 4 51.31 -15.52 68.62
N THR A 5 50.84 -15.54 69.85
CA THR A 5 49.50 -15.99 70.25
C THR A 5 48.58 -14.79 70.22
N GLY A 6 47.95 -14.57 69.06
CA GLY A 6 46.90 -13.54 68.89
C GLY A 6 45.81 -14.08 68.04
N ASN A 7 44.57 -13.71 68.31
CA ASN A 7 43.42 -14.01 67.44
C ASN A 7 43.72 -13.50 66.04
N LYS A 8 43.69 -14.35 65.01
CA LYS A 8 43.83 -13.98 63.62
C LYS A 8 42.48 -13.99 62.95
N GLU A 9 42.07 -12.87 62.35
CA GLU A 9 40.89 -12.80 61.50
C GLU A 9 41.31 -12.91 60.04
N TYR A 10 40.59 -13.70 59.29
CA TYR A 10 40.75 -13.88 57.85
C TYR A 10 39.52 -13.36 57.15
N TRP A 11 39.66 -12.44 56.17
CA TRP A 11 38.61 -11.88 55.39
C TRP A 11 38.59 -12.53 54.03
N ALA A 12 37.47 -13.08 53.63
CA ALA A 12 37.25 -13.57 52.24
C ALA A 12 37.30 -12.37 51.30
N LYS A 13 37.99 -12.53 50.16
CA LYS A 13 37.98 -11.58 49.05
C LYS A 13 37.09 -12.16 47.96
N TRP A 14 36.16 -11.36 47.48
CA TRP A 14 35.25 -11.73 46.43
C TRP A 14 35.44 -10.83 45.22
N GLU A 15 35.32 -11.39 44.02
CA GLU A 15 35.21 -10.66 42.76
C GLU A 15 33.84 -10.91 42.18
N ILE A 16 33.19 -9.84 41.67
CA ILE A 16 31.86 -9.98 41.09
C ILE A 16 31.98 -10.63 39.71
N ASN A 17 31.12 -11.61 39.45
CA ASN A 17 31.08 -12.26 38.14
C ASN A 17 30.28 -11.46 37.15
N GLN A 18 30.69 -11.49 35.89
CA GLN A 18 29.94 -10.97 34.75
C GLN A 18 29.16 -12.06 34.07
N TYR A 19 27.94 -11.70 33.64
CA TYR A 19 27.04 -12.58 32.88
C TYR A 19 26.53 -11.87 31.64
N THR A 20 25.91 -12.63 30.73
CA THR A 20 25.51 -12.13 29.43
C THR A 20 24.03 -12.40 29.17
N VAL A 21 23.31 -11.37 28.74
CA VAL A 21 22.01 -11.51 28.10
C VAL A 21 22.18 -11.35 26.61
N THR A 22 21.91 -12.42 25.85
CA THR A 22 21.90 -12.41 24.38
C THR A 22 20.48 -12.14 23.91
N VAL A 23 20.26 -11.01 23.26
CA VAL A 23 18.97 -10.64 22.66
C VAL A 23 19.00 -10.97 21.18
N LYS A 24 18.14 -11.87 20.74
CA LYS A 24 17.90 -12.20 19.33
C LYS A 24 16.76 -11.34 18.79
N PRO A 25 17.04 -10.33 17.96
CA PRO A 25 16.03 -9.38 17.50
C PRO A 25 15.06 -9.98 16.48
N GLU A 26 15.40 -11.10 15.83
CA GLU A 26 14.57 -11.81 14.83
C GLU A 26 14.02 -10.86 13.72
N ASN A 27 14.80 -9.80 13.40
CA ASN A 27 14.45 -8.78 12.40
C ASN A 27 15.51 -8.65 11.28
N GLY A 28 16.36 -9.68 11.12
CA GLY A 28 17.45 -9.71 10.14
C GLY A 28 18.72 -8.96 10.58
N LYS A 29 18.73 -8.36 11.77
CA LYS A 29 19.93 -7.73 12.36
C LYS A 29 20.66 -8.70 13.28
N ALA A 30 21.93 -8.37 13.59
CA ALA A 30 22.77 -9.15 14.49
C ALA A 30 22.20 -9.20 15.91
N ASP A 31 22.57 -10.25 16.65
CA ASP A 31 22.28 -10.40 18.07
C ASP A 31 22.85 -9.21 18.87
N ILE A 32 22.11 -8.77 19.89
CA ILE A 32 22.56 -7.74 20.83
C ILE A 32 23.08 -8.45 22.08
N ILE A 33 24.34 -8.18 22.44
CA ILE A 33 25.01 -8.81 23.56
C ILE A 33 25.13 -7.78 24.70
N ILE A 34 24.52 -8.07 25.84
CA ILE A 34 24.58 -7.23 27.06
C ILE A 34 25.38 -8.02 28.10
N THR A 35 26.62 -7.59 28.39
CA THR A 35 27.48 -8.21 29.40
C THR A 35 27.69 -7.20 30.53
N GLN A 36 27.35 -7.62 31.75
CA GLN A 36 27.38 -6.74 32.94
C GLN A 36 27.68 -7.57 34.20
N ASP A 37 28.06 -6.87 35.28
CA ASP A 37 28.24 -7.47 36.57
C ASP A 37 26.90 -8.01 37.12
N TYR A 38 26.95 -9.11 37.85
CA TYR A 38 25.79 -9.68 38.52
C TYR A 38 25.01 -8.63 39.33
N GLY A 39 23.70 -8.62 39.21
CA GLY A 39 22.79 -7.74 39.96
C GLY A 39 22.70 -6.31 39.44
N THR A 40 23.44 -5.93 38.39
CA THR A 40 23.32 -4.58 37.79
C THR A 40 22.04 -4.46 36.94
N PRO A 41 21.39 -3.26 36.88
CA PRO A 41 20.17 -3.07 36.10
C PRO A 41 20.36 -3.30 34.61
N ILE A 42 19.42 -3.99 33.97
CA ILE A 42 19.39 -4.22 32.52
C ILE A 42 18.37 -3.27 31.87
N THR A 43 18.79 -2.61 30.80
CA THR A 43 17.87 -1.86 29.93
C THR A 43 17.55 -2.70 28.68
N ALA A 44 16.27 -3.08 28.50
CA ALA A 44 15.80 -3.79 27.33
C ALA A 44 15.98 -2.93 26.06
N PRO A 45 16.52 -3.46 24.96
CA PRO A 45 16.65 -2.71 23.73
C PRO A 45 15.31 -2.46 23.06
N THR A 46 15.16 -1.29 22.42
CA THR A 46 14.03 -1.00 21.54
C THR A 46 14.30 -1.59 20.17
N LEU A 47 13.36 -2.39 19.65
CA LEU A 47 13.48 -3.06 18.37
C LEU A 47 12.41 -2.58 17.40
N THR A 48 12.77 -2.54 16.10
CA THR A 48 11.86 -2.28 15.00
C THR A 48 12.06 -3.32 13.90
N ARG A 49 10.96 -3.67 13.22
CA ARG A 49 10.95 -4.53 12.04
C ARG A 49 9.90 -4.03 11.08
N GLU A 50 10.32 -3.67 9.86
CA GLU A 50 9.41 -3.16 8.84
C GLU A 50 8.29 -4.16 8.54
N GLY A 51 7.06 -3.69 8.50
CA GLY A 51 5.88 -4.51 8.26
C GLY A 51 5.46 -5.40 9.42
N TYR A 52 6.05 -5.26 10.61
CA TYR A 52 5.73 -6.05 11.79
C TYR A 52 5.54 -5.19 13.04
N THR A 53 4.71 -5.68 13.94
CA THR A 53 4.52 -5.12 15.28
C THR A 53 5.25 -5.98 16.31
N PHE A 54 6.05 -5.34 17.16
CA PHE A 54 6.72 -6.01 18.28
C PHE A 54 5.69 -6.47 19.32
N LYS A 55 5.70 -7.76 19.68
CA LYS A 55 4.76 -8.36 20.64
C LYS A 55 5.39 -8.72 22.00
N GLY A 56 6.66 -8.42 22.14
CA GLY A 56 7.40 -8.75 23.37
C GLY A 56 8.52 -9.76 23.11
N TRP A 57 8.90 -10.42 24.18
CA TRP A 57 9.98 -11.39 24.21
C TRP A 57 9.40 -12.80 24.44
N ASP A 58 10.11 -13.85 23.99
CA ASP A 58 9.74 -15.24 24.26
C ASP A 58 9.88 -15.60 25.76
N LYS A 59 10.75 -14.87 26.44
CA LYS A 59 10.97 -14.91 27.88
C LYS A 59 11.17 -13.51 28.40
N GLU A 60 10.77 -13.23 29.64
CA GLU A 60 10.98 -11.92 30.26
C GLU A 60 12.47 -11.60 30.37
N ILE A 61 12.86 -10.36 30.00
CA ILE A 61 14.19 -9.84 30.29
C ILE A 61 14.20 -9.45 31.76
N PRO A 62 15.11 -10.04 32.58
CA PRO A 62 15.15 -9.69 33.99
C PRO A 62 15.55 -8.22 34.21
N GLU A 63 15.03 -7.61 35.26
CA GLU A 63 15.34 -6.23 35.62
C GLU A 63 16.83 -6.02 35.97
N THR A 64 17.48 -7.07 36.49
CA THR A 64 18.91 -7.05 36.83
C THR A 64 19.63 -8.28 36.28
N MET A 65 20.95 -8.17 36.08
CA MET A 65 21.78 -9.23 35.53
C MET A 65 21.73 -10.48 36.41
N PRO A 66 21.20 -11.63 35.90
CA PRO A 66 21.10 -12.89 36.64
C PRO A 66 22.47 -13.55 36.78
N ALA A 67 22.56 -14.58 37.66
CA ALA A 67 23.77 -15.38 37.85
C ALA A 67 23.95 -16.46 36.77
N ASP A 68 23.34 -16.30 35.58
CA ASP A 68 23.41 -17.20 34.43
C ASP A 68 23.38 -16.40 33.13
N ASN A 69 24.05 -16.95 32.09
CA ASN A 69 23.89 -16.45 30.73
C ASN A 69 22.55 -16.87 30.16
N ILE A 70 21.78 -15.89 29.68
CA ILE A 70 20.44 -16.14 29.12
C ILE A 70 20.33 -15.65 27.70
N THR A 71 19.40 -16.24 26.94
CA THR A 71 19.03 -15.80 25.60
C THR A 71 17.54 -15.54 25.55
N VAL A 72 17.16 -14.37 25.00
CA VAL A 72 15.76 -13.97 24.77
C VAL A 72 15.57 -13.68 23.28
N LYS A 73 14.38 -13.95 22.76
CA LYS A 73 14.03 -13.73 21.36
C LYS A 73 12.86 -12.77 21.25
N ALA A 74 12.97 -11.84 20.32
CA ALA A 74 11.86 -10.96 19.98
C ALA A 74 10.73 -11.74 19.31
N GLN A 75 9.50 -11.42 19.66
CA GLN A 75 8.30 -11.92 19.02
C GLN A 75 7.66 -10.82 18.17
N TRP A 76 7.28 -11.17 16.95
CA TRP A 76 6.74 -10.25 15.97
C TRP A 76 5.41 -10.75 15.42
N GLU A 77 4.49 -9.84 15.21
CA GLU A 77 3.24 -10.07 14.49
C GLU A 77 3.33 -9.34 13.13
N ILE A 78 3.02 -10.04 12.05
CA ILE A 78 2.97 -9.43 10.73
C ILE A 78 1.78 -8.47 10.63
N ASN A 79 2.00 -7.29 10.06
CA ASN A 79 0.95 -6.31 9.87
C ASN A 79 0.24 -6.52 8.52
N GLN A 80 -1.04 -6.17 8.48
CA GLN A 80 -1.81 -6.09 7.24
C GLN A 80 -1.87 -4.65 6.75
N TYR A 81 -1.80 -4.49 5.44
CA TYR A 81 -1.91 -3.21 4.76
C TYR A 81 -2.92 -3.30 3.62
N THR A 82 -3.40 -2.15 3.18
CA THR A 82 -4.48 -2.04 2.19
C THR A 82 -4.03 -1.21 0.99
N ILE A 83 -4.31 -1.74 -0.21
CA ILE A 83 -4.28 -0.98 -1.46
C ILE A 83 -5.71 -0.63 -1.82
N ALA A 84 -6.03 0.66 -1.82
CA ALA A 84 -7.32 1.19 -2.26
C ALA A 84 -7.24 1.65 -3.72
N PHE A 85 -8.34 1.50 -4.46
CA PHE A 85 -8.45 1.88 -5.87
C PHE A 85 -9.47 3.02 -6.01
N ASP A 86 -9.00 4.26 -6.22
CA ASP A 86 -9.84 5.36 -6.64
C ASP A 86 -10.10 5.23 -8.16
N THR A 87 -11.24 4.69 -8.53
CA THR A 87 -11.59 4.49 -9.94
C THR A 87 -11.94 5.77 -10.67
N ASN A 88 -11.99 6.92 -9.98
CA ASN A 88 -12.21 8.24 -10.57
C ASN A 88 -13.42 8.27 -11.51
N GLY A 89 -14.56 7.73 -11.05
CA GLY A 89 -15.82 7.65 -11.78
C GLY A 89 -15.97 6.42 -12.70
N GLY A 90 -15.06 5.46 -12.63
CA GLY A 90 -15.20 4.14 -13.26
C GLY A 90 -15.94 3.14 -12.36
N SER A 91 -16.05 1.88 -12.83
CA SER A 91 -16.59 0.77 -12.06
C SER A 91 -15.79 0.55 -10.77
N GLU A 92 -16.47 0.22 -9.69
CA GLU A 92 -15.83 -0.02 -8.39
C GLU A 92 -14.86 -1.21 -8.41
N ILE A 93 -13.79 -1.09 -7.65
CA ILE A 93 -12.82 -2.16 -7.40
C ILE A 93 -12.67 -2.31 -5.89
N THR A 94 -12.80 -3.54 -5.40
CA THR A 94 -12.61 -3.85 -3.98
C THR A 94 -11.15 -3.62 -3.57
N PRO A 95 -10.88 -2.93 -2.46
CA PRO A 95 -9.53 -2.81 -1.92
C PRO A 95 -8.90 -4.17 -1.62
N ILE A 96 -7.59 -4.28 -1.77
CA ILE A 96 -6.82 -5.47 -1.43
C ILE A 96 -6.19 -5.26 -0.06
N THR A 97 -6.56 -6.09 0.93
CA THR A 97 -5.96 -6.09 2.27
C THR A 97 -5.31 -7.43 2.51
N GLN A 98 -4.02 -7.43 2.81
CA GLN A 98 -3.26 -8.67 3.07
C GLN A 98 -1.98 -8.38 3.86
N ASP A 99 -1.30 -9.44 4.29
CA ASP A 99 -0.07 -9.36 5.08
C ASP A 99 1.07 -8.67 4.31
N TYR A 100 1.89 -7.91 5.01
CA TYR A 100 3.11 -7.29 4.48
C TYR A 100 3.96 -8.29 3.69
N GLY A 101 4.48 -7.86 2.54
CA GLY A 101 5.38 -8.65 1.70
C GLY A 101 4.72 -9.79 0.91
N THR A 102 3.41 -10.04 1.07
CA THR A 102 2.70 -11.05 0.28
C THR A 102 2.45 -10.57 -1.15
N LYS A 103 2.45 -11.50 -2.11
CA LYS A 103 2.28 -11.18 -3.53
C LYS A 103 0.89 -10.61 -3.81
N ILE A 104 0.83 -9.52 -4.57
CA ILE A 104 -0.40 -8.88 -5.01
C ILE A 104 -0.82 -9.45 -6.36
N THR A 105 -2.12 -9.74 -6.49
CA THR A 105 -2.75 -9.96 -7.79
C THR A 105 -3.52 -8.70 -8.16
N ALA A 106 -3.07 -8.00 -9.20
CA ALA A 106 -3.72 -6.78 -9.67
C ALA A 106 -5.17 -7.08 -10.10
N PRO A 107 -6.13 -6.19 -9.79
CA PRO A 107 -7.51 -6.36 -10.22
C PRO A 107 -7.68 -6.13 -11.71
N ASP A 108 -8.82 -6.52 -12.25
CA ASP A 108 -9.22 -6.17 -13.61
C ASP A 108 -9.30 -4.65 -13.79
N LYS A 109 -9.10 -4.20 -15.03
CA LYS A 109 -9.20 -2.79 -15.38
C LYS A 109 -10.62 -2.28 -15.16
N PRO A 110 -10.81 -1.12 -14.51
CA PRO A 110 -12.14 -0.52 -14.38
C PRO A 110 -12.66 -0.06 -15.75
N THR A 111 -13.98 0.04 -15.86
CA THR A 111 -14.68 0.56 -17.04
C THR A 111 -15.36 1.88 -16.71
N ARG A 112 -15.42 2.79 -17.70
CA ARG A 112 -16.14 4.06 -17.60
C ARG A 112 -16.73 4.41 -18.95
N LYS A 113 -18.05 4.58 -19.03
CA LYS A 113 -18.74 4.90 -20.27
C LYS A 113 -18.19 6.18 -20.90
N GLY A 114 -17.84 6.13 -22.18
CA GLY A 114 -17.28 7.26 -22.92
C GLY A 114 -15.82 7.58 -22.65
N TYR A 115 -15.11 6.72 -21.91
CA TYR A 115 -13.70 6.91 -21.57
C TYR A 115 -12.89 5.63 -21.80
N THR A 116 -11.62 5.81 -22.10
CA THR A 116 -10.62 4.74 -22.21
C THR A 116 -9.71 4.76 -21.00
N PHE A 117 -9.56 3.64 -20.29
CA PHE A 117 -8.64 3.52 -19.17
C PHE A 117 -7.19 3.61 -19.66
N LYS A 118 -6.40 4.54 -19.10
CA LYS A 118 -4.98 4.78 -19.46
C LYS A 118 -4.00 4.19 -18.46
N GLY A 119 -4.49 3.70 -17.33
CA GLY A 119 -3.66 3.16 -16.25
C GLY A 119 -3.97 3.79 -14.91
N TRP A 120 -3.14 3.49 -13.96
CA TRP A 120 -3.16 4.09 -12.62
C TRP A 120 -2.14 5.24 -12.55
N ASP A 121 -2.33 6.19 -11.64
CA ASP A 121 -1.39 7.30 -11.40
C ASP A 121 -0.05 6.84 -10.82
N LYS A 122 -0.06 5.67 -10.18
CA LYS A 122 1.11 4.99 -9.61
C LYS A 122 1.06 3.51 -9.99
N GLU A 123 2.22 2.89 -10.06
CA GLU A 123 2.31 1.45 -10.26
C GLU A 123 1.74 0.69 -9.05
N ILE A 124 0.98 -0.38 -9.31
CA ILE A 124 0.57 -1.32 -8.28
C ILE A 124 1.80 -2.17 -7.93
N PRO A 125 2.25 -2.19 -6.65
CA PRO A 125 3.44 -2.94 -6.28
C PRO A 125 3.23 -4.46 -6.46
N GLU A 126 4.31 -5.19 -6.71
CA GLU A 126 4.25 -6.66 -6.84
C GLU A 126 3.93 -7.35 -5.50
N THR A 127 4.34 -6.75 -4.38
CA THR A 127 4.09 -7.26 -3.02
C THR A 127 3.54 -6.16 -2.12
N MET A 128 2.78 -6.56 -1.09
CA MET A 128 2.15 -5.62 -0.16
C MET A 128 3.20 -4.79 0.59
N PRO A 129 3.20 -3.46 0.41
CA PRO A 129 4.13 -2.56 1.09
C PRO A 129 3.81 -2.42 2.58
N ALA A 130 4.74 -1.81 3.34
CA ALA A 130 4.54 -1.51 4.76
C ALA A 130 3.73 -0.23 5.01
N ASP A 131 2.89 0.18 4.05
CA ASP A 131 2.01 1.33 4.13
C ASP A 131 0.69 1.07 3.39
N ASN A 132 -0.38 1.71 3.86
CA ASN A 132 -1.62 1.79 3.09
C ASN A 132 -1.43 2.76 1.93
N ILE A 133 -1.77 2.32 0.71
CA ILE A 133 -1.65 3.14 -0.48
C ILE A 133 -2.99 3.26 -1.21
N THR A 134 -3.16 4.35 -1.95
CA THR A 134 -4.26 4.53 -2.88
C THR A 134 -3.69 4.80 -4.27
N VAL A 135 -4.19 4.08 -5.27
CA VAL A 135 -3.90 4.30 -6.68
C VAL A 135 -5.14 4.85 -7.36
N LYS A 136 -4.96 5.83 -8.26
CA LYS A 136 -6.06 6.54 -8.92
C LYS A 136 -6.09 6.27 -10.42
N ALA A 137 -7.26 5.92 -10.94
CA ALA A 137 -7.47 5.67 -12.36
C ALA A 137 -7.31 6.95 -13.19
N GLN A 138 -6.61 6.80 -14.30
CA GLN A 138 -6.45 7.81 -15.34
C GLN A 138 -7.30 7.45 -16.55
N TRP A 139 -8.03 8.42 -17.06
CA TRP A 139 -8.98 8.26 -18.15
C TRP A 139 -8.69 9.22 -19.28
N GLU A 140 -8.85 8.74 -20.50
CA GLU A 140 -8.92 9.57 -21.70
C GLU A 140 -10.36 9.58 -22.19
N ILE A 141 -10.90 10.77 -22.48
CA ILE A 141 -12.24 10.89 -23.03
C ILE A 141 -12.23 10.40 -24.48
N ASN A 142 -13.25 9.63 -24.87
CA ASN A 142 -13.37 9.13 -26.21
C ASN A 142 -14.09 10.13 -27.10
N GLN A 143 -13.71 10.17 -28.36
CA GLN A 143 -14.45 10.89 -29.40
C GLN A 143 -15.38 9.96 -30.15
N TYR A 144 -16.57 10.47 -30.46
CA TYR A 144 -17.57 9.75 -31.24
C TYR A 144 -18.01 10.63 -32.41
N THR A 145 -18.62 9.99 -33.44
CA THR A 145 -19.02 10.66 -34.68
C THR A 145 -20.49 10.41 -34.96
N ILE A 146 -21.23 11.47 -35.22
CA ILE A 146 -22.57 11.41 -35.78
C ILE A 146 -22.48 11.70 -37.28
N ALA A 147 -22.87 10.75 -38.09
CA ALA A 147 -22.99 10.90 -39.54
C ALA A 147 -24.45 11.17 -39.96
N PHE A 148 -24.64 11.93 -41.00
CA PHE A 148 -25.96 12.30 -41.52
C PHE A 148 -26.09 11.76 -42.96
N ASP A 149 -26.99 10.79 -43.16
CA ASP A 149 -27.39 10.37 -44.48
C ASP A 149 -28.50 11.30 -44.96
N THR A 150 -28.20 12.15 -45.93
CA THR A 150 -29.16 13.11 -46.48
C THR A 150 -30.08 12.53 -47.55
N ASN A 151 -29.92 11.21 -47.83
CA ASN A 151 -30.74 10.48 -48.82
C ASN A 151 -30.90 11.23 -50.16
N GLY A 152 -29.76 11.69 -50.71
CA GLY A 152 -29.71 12.42 -52.00
C GLY A 152 -29.96 13.94 -51.87
N GLY A 153 -29.97 14.51 -50.68
CA GLY A 153 -29.90 15.93 -50.42
C GLY A 153 -28.47 16.47 -50.40
N SER A 154 -28.30 17.76 -50.06
CA SER A 154 -26.98 18.36 -49.87
C SER A 154 -26.22 17.66 -48.77
N GLU A 155 -24.90 17.47 -48.95
CA GLU A 155 -24.02 16.84 -47.98
C GLU A 155 -23.98 17.64 -46.68
N ILE A 156 -23.89 16.88 -45.58
CA ILE A 156 -23.65 17.43 -44.21
C ILE A 156 -22.39 16.75 -43.66
N THR A 157 -21.44 17.57 -43.20
CA THR A 157 -20.21 17.07 -42.58
C THR A 157 -20.55 16.34 -41.29
N PRO A 158 -20.02 15.12 -41.06
CA PRO A 158 -20.18 14.43 -39.78
C PRO A 158 -19.64 15.28 -38.60
N ILE A 159 -20.29 15.16 -37.46
CA ILE A 159 -19.89 15.84 -36.21
C ILE A 159 -19.07 14.86 -35.40
N THR A 160 -17.78 15.15 -35.22
CA THR A 160 -16.88 14.38 -34.35
C THR A 160 -16.46 15.23 -33.16
N GLN A 161 -16.75 14.77 -31.95
CA GLN A 161 -16.40 15.48 -30.73
C GLN A 161 -16.39 14.55 -29.50
N ASP A 162 -15.90 15.06 -28.39
CA ASP A 162 -15.75 14.33 -27.15
C ASP A 162 -17.11 13.87 -26.60
N TYR A 163 -17.12 12.69 -25.97
CA TYR A 163 -18.27 12.14 -25.26
C TYR A 163 -18.91 13.18 -24.33
N GLY A 164 -20.21 13.27 -24.34
CA GLY A 164 -21.00 14.12 -23.45
C GLY A 164 -20.95 15.62 -23.77
N THR A 165 -20.21 16.04 -24.78
CA THR A 165 -20.20 17.44 -25.21
C THR A 165 -21.49 17.80 -25.96
N LYS A 166 -21.93 19.06 -25.83
CA LYS A 166 -23.16 19.55 -26.46
C LYS A 166 -23.04 19.52 -27.97
N ILE A 167 -24.06 18.96 -28.64
CA ILE A 167 -24.15 18.92 -30.09
C ILE A 167 -24.89 20.18 -30.57
N THR A 168 -24.35 20.80 -31.62
CA THR A 168 -25.07 21.80 -32.42
C THR A 168 -25.60 21.08 -33.66
N ALA A 169 -26.91 20.98 -33.79
CA ALA A 169 -27.55 20.37 -34.94
C ALA A 169 -27.11 21.08 -36.23
N PRO A 170 -26.84 20.35 -37.32
CA PRO A 170 -26.49 20.96 -38.60
C PRO A 170 -27.69 21.66 -39.24
N ASP A 171 -27.41 22.53 -40.21
CA ASP A 171 -28.44 23.08 -41.04
C ASP A 171 -29.21 21.99 -41.78
N LYS A 172 -30.51 22.32 -42.12
CA LYS A 172 -31.37 21.39 -42.85
C LYS A 172 -30.81 21.12 -44.25
N PRO A 173 -30.69 19.89 -44.70
CA PRO A 173 -30.26 19.58 -46.07
C PRO A 173 -31.30 20.05 -47.10
N THR A 174 -30.85 20.40 -48.28
CA THR A 174 -31.69 20.77 -49.42
C THR A 174 -31.67 19.72 -50.49
N ARG A 175 -32.84 19.50 -51.15
CA ARG A 175 -32.94 18.60 -52.31
C ARG A 175 -33.95 19.21 -53.32
N LYS A 176 -33.50 19.37 -54.55
CA LYS A 176 -34.34 19.98 -55.62
C LYS A 176 -35.64 19.20 -55.79
N GLY A 177 -36.76 19.87 -55.68
CA GLY A 177 -38.12 19.26 -55.84
C GLY A 177 -38.64 18.57 -54.58
N TYR A 178 -37.93 18.64 -53.42
CA TYR A 178 -38.34 18.00 -52.17
C TYR A 178 -38.34 19.02 -51.01
N THR A 179 -39.15 18.74 -50.00
CA THR A 179 -39.15 19.49 -48.75
C THR A 179 -38.67 18.58 -47.62
N PHE A 180 -37.61 19.00 -46.92
CA PHE A 180 -37.08 18.26 -45.75
C PHE A 180 -38.11 18.20 -44.63
N LYS A 181 -38.42 17.00 -44.12
CA LYS A 181 -39.41 16.75 -43.09
C LYS A 181 -38.82 16.42 -41.70
N GLY A 182 -37.51 16.23 -41.64
CA GLY A 182 -36.80 15.85 -40.43
C GLY A 182 -35.91 14.62 -40.64
N TRP A 183 -35.22 14.24 -39.60
CA TRP A 183 -34.44 13.01 -39.53
C TRP A 183 -35.32 11.86 -39.07
N ASP A 184 -34.94 10.65 -39.36
CA ASP A 184 -35.62 9.42 -38.90
C ASP A 184 -35.51 9.20 -37.39
N LYS A 185 -34.43 9.76 -36.77
CA LYS A 185 -34.17 9.74 -35.34
C LYS A 185 -33.91 11.17 -34.85
N GLU A 186 -34.17 11.40 -33.57
CA GLU A 186 -33.81 12.67 -32.92
C GLU A 186 -32.30 12.80 -32.81
N ILE A 187 -31.73 13.97 -33.14
CA ILE A 187 -30.32 14.27 -32.89
C ILE A 187 -30.17 14.47 -31.39
N PRO A 188 -29.27 13.72 -30.73
CA PRO A 188 -29.09 13.82 -29.29
C PRO A 188 -28.57 15.20 -28.88
N GLU A 189 -28.90 15.68 -27.69
CA GLU A 189 -28.39 16.97 -27.18
C GLU A 189 -26.89 16.96 -26.90
N THR A 190 -26.37 15.80 -26.52
CA THR A 190 -24.94 15.60 -26.24
C THR A 190 -24.40 14.38 -26.97
N MET A 191 -23.08 14.38 -27.24
CA MET A 191 -22.40 13.29 -27.95
C MET A 191 -22.53 11.99 -27.16
N PRO A 192 -23.25 10.97 -27.70
CA PRO A 192 -23.44 9.69 -27.03
C PRO A 192 -22.19 8.83 -27.09
N ALA A 193 -22.08 7.84 -26.21
CA ALA A 193 -21.23 6.67 -26.40
C ALA A 193 -22.11 5.54 -26.90
N ASP A 194 -21.71 4.92 -27.98
CA ASP A 194 -22.40 3.76 -28.56
C ASP A 194 -22.35 2.56 -27.62
#